data_88da85d04f9286c46d6df3a966ea0a15
#
_entry.id   88da85d04f9286c46d6df3a966ea0a15
#
_cell.length_a   1.000
_cell.length_b   1.000
_cell.length_c   1.000
_cell.angle_alpha   90.00
_cell.angle_beta   90.00
_cell.angle_gamma   90.00
#
_symmetry.space_group_name_H-M   'P 1'
#
loop_
_entity.id
_entity.type
_entity.pdbx_description
1 polymer ?
#
loop_
_entity_poly.entity_id
_entity_poly.type
_entity_poly.pdbx_seq_one_letter_code
_entity_poly.pdbx_strand_id
1 'polypeptide(L)'
;KAEDKYDVIFIVLRYTQLDAILDTLRTNPTKKIVFVGNDMRASALSASLPEKNVMFAFAASAGHREREYVASVDLKKLKGNTAYLSRLIDANIESYRAIKNAGHEILPKDNVEFEGAAYHKTCLRFFKLMSATSLGKICASDHAMNAVDEMSALNRDLKAFFDENGAKYSVWQELEQEVAKYLK
;
A
#
# COMPACT_ATOMS: atom_id res chain seq x y z
N LYS A 1 -24.97 -5.69 -14.04
CA LYS A 1 -26.04 -5.52 -13.02
C LYS A 1 -25.78 -6.48 -11.87
N ALA A 2 -26.46 -6.32 -10.72
CA ALA A 2 -26.24 -7.17 -9.55
C ALA A 2 -26.59 -8.65 -9.80
N GLU A 3 -27.55 -8.92 -10.67
CA GLU A 3 -28.01 -10.26 -11.04
C GLU A 3 -27.21 -10.92 -12.19
N ASP A 4 -26.36 -10.17 -12.88
CA ASP A 4 -25.58 -10.71 -14.00
C ASP A 4 -24.48 -11.64 -13.51
N LYS A 5 -24.34 -12.80 -14.18
CA LYS A 5 -23.27 -13.75 -13.88
C LYS A 5 -22.10 -13.56 -14.84
N TYR A 6 -20.90 -13.46 -14.28
CA TYR A 6 -19.65 -13.32 -15.00
C TYR A 6 -18.71 -14.49 -14.68
N ASP A 7 -17.70 -14.72 -15.49
CA ASP A 7 -16.64 -15.69 -15.19
C ASP A 7 -15.78 -15.23 -14.02
N VAL A 8 -15.54 -13.91 -13.94
CA VAL A 8 -14.78 -13.24 -12.89
C VAL A 8 -15.20 -11.76 -12.77
N ILE A 9 -15.20 -11.23 -11.55
CA ILE A 9 -15.38 -9.80 -11.30
C ILE A 9 -14.06 -9.24 -10.78
N PHE A 10 -13.54 -8.21 -11.46
CA PHE A 10 -12.41 -7.44 -11.00
C PHE A 10 -12.89 -6.19 -10.26
N ILE A 11 -12.45 -6.01 -9.04
CA ILE A 11 -12.74 -4.86 -8.20
C ILE A 11 -11.52 -3.94 -8.21
N VAL A 12 -11.63 -2.80 -8.88
CA VAL A 12 -10.59 -1.78 -8.99
C VAL A 12 -11.13 -0.50 -8.36
N LEU A 13 -11.12 -0.46 -7.03
CA LEU A 13 -11.64 0.63 -6.22
C LEU A 13 -10.60 1.08 -5.22
N ARG A 14 -10.77 2.28 -4.68
CA ARG A 14 -9.99 2.73 -3.54
C ARG A 14 -10.32 1.89 -2.31
N TYR A 15 -9.34 1.70 -1.45
CA TYR A 15 -9.46 0.99 -0.18
C TYR A 15 -10.69 1.39 0.63
N THR A 16 -10.96 2.70 0.70
CA THR A 16 -12.10 3.29 1.43
C THR A 16 -13.47 3.03 0.81
N GLN A 17 -13.54 2.54 -0.42
CA GLN A 17 -14.79 2.30 -1.16
C GLN A 17 -15.24 0.83 -1.14
N LEU A 18 -14.41 -0.08 -0.64
CA LEU A 18 -14.67 -1.51 -0.73
C LEU A 18 -15.91 -1.95 0.04
N ASP A 19 -16.17 -1.37 1.21
CA ASP A 19 -17.31 -1.75 2.05
C ASP A 19 -18.66 -1.48 1.35
N ALA A 20 -18.74 -0.43 0.55
CA ALA A 20 -19.97 -0.04 -0.15
C ALA A 20 -20.45 -1.07 -1.18
N ILE A 21 -19.60 -1.98 -1.64
CA ILE A 21 -19.94 -2.97 -2.66
C ILE A 21 -20.11 -4.38 -2.12
N LEU A 22 -19.78 -4.64 -0.85
CA LEU A 22 -19.76 -6.01 -0.30
C LEU A 22 -21.11 -6.70 -0.40
N ASP A 23 -22.23 -6.01 -0.14
CA ASP A 23 -23.56 -6.59 -0.23
C ASP A 23 -23.92 -6.98 -1.67
N THR A 24 -23.53 -6.14 -2.64
CA THR A 24 -23.70 -6.44 -4.06
C THR A 24 -22.87 -7.67 -4.45
N LEU A 25 -21.66 -7.81 -3.94
CA LEU A 25 -20.80 -8.97 -4.23
C LEU A 25 -21.33 -10.26 -3.58
N ARG A 26 -21.90 -10.18 -2.39
CA ARG A 26 -22.53 -11.34 -1.72
C ARG A 26 -23.67 -11.90 -2.54
N THR A 27 -24.55 -11.03 -3.02
CA THR A 27 -25.77 -11.43 -3.73
C THR A 27 -25.52 -11.77 -5.21
N ASN A 28 -24.47 -11.24 -5.82
CA ASN A 28 -24.13 -11.53 -7.22
C ASN A 28 -23.84 -13.03 -7.43
N PRO A 29 -24.34 -13.68 -8.48
CA PRO A 29 -24.16 -15.12 -8.72
C PRO A 29 -22.72 -15.51 -9.13
N THR A 30 -21.85 -14.55 -9.50
CA THR A 30 -20.44 -14.81 -9.85
C THR A 30 -19.66 -15.33 -8.65
N LYS A 31 -18.88 -16.38 -8.85
CA LYS A 31 -18.13 -17.02 -7.77
C LYS A 31 -16.70 -16.52 -7.62
N LYS A 32 -16.08 -16.01 -8.68
CA LYS A 32 -14.68 -15.56 -8.67
C LYS A 32 -14.61 -14.04 -8.58
N ILE A 33 -13.92 -13.54 -7.57
CA ILE A 33 -13.75 -12.10 -7.33
C ILE A 33 -12.27 -11.81 -7.12
N VAL A 34 -11.76 -10.81 -7.82
CA VAL A 34 -10.37 -10.34 -7.72
C VAL A 34 -10.38 -8.90 -7.24
N PHE A 35 -9.88 -8.65 -6.04
CA PHE A 35 -9.60 -7.29 -5.57
C PHE A 35 -8.24 -6.85 -6.07
N VAL A 36 -8.18 -5.68 -6.71
CA VAL A 36 -6.95 -5.12 -7.28
C VAL A 36 -6.63 -3.81 -6.56
N GLY A 37 -5.56 -3.82 -5.78
CA GLY A 37 -5.11 -2.64 -5.03
C GLY A 37 -4.37 -3.01 -3.74
N ASN A 38 -4.10 -1.99 -2.93
CA ASN A 38 -3.55 -2.16 -1.58
C ASN A 38 -4.68 -2.54 -0.64
N ASP A 39 -4.58 -3.67 0.05
CA ASP A 39 -5.60 -4.05 1.02
C ASP A 39 -5.00 -4.78 2.21
N MET A 40 -5.05 -4.15 3.37
CA MET A 40 -4.64 -4.74 4.64
C MET A 40 -5.72 -5.63 5.26
N ARG A 41 -6.96 -5.59 4.74
CA ARG A 41 -8.12 -6.34 5.23
C ARG A 41 -8.40 -7.60 4.43
N ALA A 42 -7.42 -8.15 3.70
CA ALA A 42 -7.61 -9.30 2.80
C ALA A 42 -8.31 -10.47 3.50
N SER A 43 -7.91 -10.81 4.72
CA SER A 43 -8.55 -11.87 5.51
C SER A 43 -10.00 -11.53 5.87
N ALA A 44 -10.29 -10.29 6.28
CA ALA A 44 -11.63 -9.85 6.62
C ALA A 44 -12.56 -9.81 5.39
N LEU A 45 -12.05 -9.35 4.24
CA LEU A 45 -12.78 -9.37 2.97
C LEU A 45 -13.12 -10.79 2.53
N SER A 46 -12.15 -11.71 2.62
CA SER A 46 -12.39 -13.12 2.32
C SER A 46 -13.45 -13.71 3.25
N ALA A 47 -13.37 -13.44 4.54
CA ALA A 47 -14.35 -13.92 5.53
C ALA A 47 -15.75 -13.32 5.30
N SER A 48 -15.84 -12.10 4.77
CA SER A 48 -17.14 -11.45 4.47
C SER A 48 -17.83 -12.00 3.22
N LEU A 49 -17.12 -12.78 2.40
CA LEU A 49 -17.58 -13.38 1.14
C LEU A 49 -17.35 -14.90 1.11
N PRO A 50 -17.89 -15.66 2.09
CA PRO A 50 -17.54 -17.07 2.28
C PRO A 50 -17.94 -17.97 1.09
N GLU A 51 -18.96 -17.57 0.31
CA GLU A 51 -19.43 -18.30 -0.87
C GLU A 51 -18.63 -17.98 -2.16
N LYS A 52 -17.61 -17.14 -2.07
CA LYS A 52 -16.82 -16.67 -3.20
C LYS A 52 -15.40 -17.18 -3.14
N ASN A 53 -14.81 -17.37 -4.32
CA ASN A 53 -13.36 -17.55 -4.47
C ASN A 53 -12.73 -16.16 -4.60
N VAL A 54 -12.21 -15.66 -3.50
CA VAL A 54 -11.62 -14.31 -3.41
C VAL A 54 -10.12 -14.39 -3.65
N MET A 55 -9.63 -13.54 -4.54
CA MET A 55 -8.22 -13.37 -4.86
C MET A 55 -7.83 -11.91 -4.71
N PHE A 56 -6.56 -11.66 -4.41
CA PHE A 56 -5.99 -10.33 -4.30
C PHE A 56 -4.88 -10.15 -5.31
N ALA A 57 -4.83 -8.99 -5.95
CA ALA A 57 -3.84 -8.66 -6.96
C ALA A 57 -3.36 -7.23 -6.81
N PHE A 58 -2.12 -6.99 -7.20
CA PHE A 58 -1.54 -5.65 -7.31
C PHE A 58 -1.58 -5.18 -8.75
N ALA A 59 -1.87 -3.88 -8.94
CA ALA A 59 -1.72 -3.24 -10.25
C ALA A 59 -0.22 -3.14 -10.60
N ALA A 60 0.18 -3.82 -11.68
CA ALA A 60 1.55 -3.73 -12.21
C ALA A 60 1.72 -2.56 -13.20
N SER A 61 0.65 -1.82 -13.53
CA SER A 61 0.64 -0.69 -14.44
C SER A 61 0.11 0.54 -13.74
N ALA A 62 0.76 1.68 -13.95
CA ALA A 62 0.32 2.97 -13.46
C ALA A 62 0.08 3.94 -14.63
N GLY A 63 -0.91 4.82 -14.48
CA GLY A 63 -1.21 5.86 -15.45
C GLY A 63 -1.99 7.00 -14.78
N HIS A 64 -2.02 8.17 -15.41
CA HIS A 64 -2.82 9.29 -14.94
C HIS A 64 -3.69 9.84 -16.09
N ARG A 65 -4.79 10.50 -15.74
CA ARG A 65 -5.61 11.25 -16.71
C ARG A 65 -5.11 12.69 -16.74
N GLU A 66 -4.87 13.21 -17.94
CA GLU A 66 -4.32 14.56 -18.14
C GLU A 66 -5.24 15.72 -17.72
N ARG A 67 -6.42 15.48 -17.19
CA ARG A 67 -7.45 16.52 -17.00
C ARG A 67 -7.51 17.17 -15.63
N GLU A 68 -6.70 16.74 -14.65
CA GLU A 68 -6.70 17.35 -13.32
C GLU A 68 -5.30 17.81 -12.94
N TYR A 69 -5.24 19.03 -12.41
CA TYR A 69 -4.05 19.60 -11.84
C TYR A 69 -3.64 18.77 -10.62
N VAL A 70 -2.61 17.99 -10.78
CA VAL A 70 -2.05 17.19 -9.69
C VAL A 70 -0.99 18.02 -8.99
N ALA A 71 -1.22 18.34 -7.72
CA ALA A 71 -0.18 18.90 -6.87
C ALA A 71 0.95 17.87 -6.75
N SER A 72 2.10 18.13 -7.38
CA SER A 72 3.23 17.20 -7.33
C SER A 72 4.23 17.63 -6.27
N VAL A 73 4.68 16.67 -5.47
CA VAL A 73 5.85 16.85 -4.60
C VAL A 73 7.12 16.83 -5.45
N ASP A 74 8.04 17.76 -5.21
CA ASP A 74 9.33 17.79 -5.92
C ASP A 74 10.25 16.67 -5.39
N LEU A 75 10.10 15.47 -5.95
CA LEU A 75 10.91 14.32 -5.59
C LEU A 75 12.41 14.51 -5.86
N LYS A 76 12.79 15.45 -6.74
CA LYS A 76 14.22 15.72 -7.01
C LYS A 76 14.97 16.18 -5.79
N LYS A 77 14.28 16.87 -4.85
CA LYS A 77 14.85 17.26 -3.56
C LYS A 77 15.20 16.06 -2.68
N LEU A 78 14.50 14.95 -2.84
CA LEU A 78 14.76 13.73 -2.06
C LEU A 78 16.01 12.99 -2.53
N LYS A 79 16.38 13.07 -3.81
CA LYS A 79 17.58 12.39 -4.34
C LYS A 79 18.85 12.71 -3.56
N GLY A 80 19.01 13.96 -3.14
CA GLY A 80 20.17 14.44 -2.34
C GLY A 80 20.03 14.16 -0.85
N ASN A 81 18.82 13.88 -0.36
CA ASN A 81 18.56 13.71 1.07
C ASN A 81 18.71 12.26 1.50
N THR A 82 19.95 11.78 1.55
CA THR A 82 20.27 10.40 1.93
C THR A 82 19.76 10.05 3.32
N ALA A 83 19.81 10.96 4.28
CA ALA A 83 19.34 10.73 5.64
C ALA A 83 17.83 10.47 5.69
N TYR A 84 17.05 11.28 4.97
CA TYR A 84 15.61 11.09 4.88
C TYR A 84 15.24 9.77 4.18
N LEU A 85 15.90 9.46 3.05
CA LEU A 85 15.68 8.19 2.35
C LEU A 85 16.05 6.97 3.20
N SER A 86 17.10 7.08 4.03
CA SER A 86 17.44 6.01 4.99
C SER A 86 16.33 5.81 6.02
N ARG A 87 15.76 6.88 6.59
CA ARG A 87 14.63 6.77 7.53
C ARG A 87 13.40 6.13 6.89
N LEU A 88 13.10 6.38 5.61
CA LEU A 88 12.02 5.68 4.90
C LEU A 88 12.28 4.16 4.81
N ILE A 89 13.53 3.77 4.59
CA ILE A 89 13.93 2.36 4.58
C ILE A 89 13.82 1.76 5.97
N ASP A 90 14.26 2.47 7.01
CA ASP A 90 14.17 2.01 8.40
C ASP A 90 12.71 1.81 8.84
N ALA A 91 11.80 2.72 8.49
CA ALA A 91 10.36 2.56 8.73
C ALA A 91 9.77 1.35 7.98
N ASN A 92 10.24 1.08 6.76
CA ASN A 92 9.85 -0.12 6.02
C ASN A 92 10.36 -1.39 6.69
N ILE A 93 11.58 -1.37 7.24
CA ILE A 93 12.16 -2.47 8.04
C ILE A 93 11.34 -2.71 9.31
N GLU A 94 10.87 -1.66 10.00
CA GLU A 94 9.94 -1.79 11.14
C GLU A 94 8.67 -2.55 10.74
N SER A 95 8.10 -2.24 9.56
CA SER A 95 6.93 -2.93 9.03
C SER A 95 7.19 -4.41 8.77
N TYR A 96 8.31 -4.76 8.16
CA TYR A 96 8.69 -6.17 7.94
C TYR A 96 8.92 -6.93 9.26
N ARG A 97 9.50 -6.29 10.28
CA ARG A 97 9.64 -6.89 11.60
C ARG A 97 8.27 -7.19 12.21
N ALA A 98 7.33 -6.28 12.11
CA ALA A 98 5.97 -6.50 12.59
C ALA A 98 5.30 -7.69 11.88
N ILE A 99 5.40 -7.75 10.55
CA ILE A 99 4.87 -8.87 9.75
C ILE A 99 5.49 -10.20 10.16
N LYS A 100 6.82 -10.24 10.34
CA LYS A 100 7.54 -11.43 10.77
C LYS A 100 7.17 -11.86 12.20
N ASN A 101 7.04 -10.89 13.11
CA ASN A 101 6.65 -11.16 14.51
C ASN A 101 5.20 -11.66 14.61
N ALA A 102 4.33 -11.21 13.71
CA ALA A 102 2.96 -11.73 13.58
C ALA A 102 2.88 -13.14 12.98
N GLY A 103 4.02 -13.76 12.63
CA GLY A 103 4.08 -15.10 12.07
C GLY A 103 3.78 -15.18 10.57
N HIS A 104 3.74 -14.07 9.87
CA HIS A 104 3.52 -14.05 8.43
C HIS A 104 4.82 -14.18 7.64
N GLU A 105 4.73 -14.80 6.48
CA GLU A 105 5.85 -14.89 5.54
C GLU A 105 6.14 -13.53 4.91
N ILE A 106 7.43 -13.20 4.79
CA ILE A 106 7.86 -11.99 4.08
C ILE A 106 7.85 -12.25 2.57
N LEU A 107 7.07 -11.45 1.87
CA LEU A 107 6.97 -11.48 0.41
C LEU A 107 7.25 -10.10 -0.19
N PRO A 108 7.86 -10.02 -1.37
CA PRO A 108 8.50 -11.11 -2.12
C PRO A 108 9.71 -11.70 -1.38
N LYS A 109 10.10 -12.92 -1.73
CA LYS A 109 11.18 -13.66 -1.02
C LYS A 109 12.52 -12.95 -1.00
N ASP A 110 12.79 -12.09 -1.96
CA ASP A 110 14.01 -11.27 -2.02
C ASP A 110 14.11 -10.27 -0.84
N ASN A 111 13.01 -10.02 -0.15
CA ASN A 111 12.95 -9.13 1.02
C ASN A 111 13.19 -9.86 2.35
N VAL A 112 13.41 -11.17 2.36
CA VAL A 112 13.59 -11.94 3.62
C VAL A 112 14.82 -11.44 4.41
N GLU A 113 15.84 -10.95 3.73
CA GLU A 113 17.06 -10.39 4.34
C GLU A 113 16.97 -8.88 4.62
N PHE A 114 15.75 -8.37 4.89
CA PHE A 114 15.48 -6.93 5.04
C PHE A 114 16.30 -6.24 6.16
N GLU A 115 16.81 -6.96 7.14
CA GLU A 115 17.66 -6.41 8.22
C GLU A 115 19.14 -6.29 7.81
N GLY A 116 19.52 -6.83 6.67
CA GLY A 116 20.91 -6.82 6.20
C GLY A 116 21.36 -5.47 5.63
N ALA A 117 22.61 -5.11 5.86
CA ALA A 117 23.21 -3.88 5.30
C ALA A 117 23.15 -3.86 3.75
N ALA A 118 23.19 -5.03 3.09
CA ALA A 118 23.07 -5.14 1.65
C ALA A 118 21.67 -4.71 1.17
N TYR A 119 20.62 -5.12 1.88
CA TYR A 119 19.24 -4.71 1.60
C TYR A 119 19.08 -3.19 1.69
N HIS A 120 19.49 -2.60 2.83
CA HIS A 120 19.42 -1.14 3.03
C HIS A 120 20.16 -0.37 1.91
N LYS A 121 21.36 -0.79 1.56
CA LYS A 121 22.16 -0.17 0.48
C LYS A 121 21.47 -0.28 -0.89
N THR A 122 20.85 -1.41 -1.18
CA THR A 122 20.13 -1.65 -2.44
C THR A 122 18.89 -0.77 -2.52
N CYS A 123 18.07 -0.75 -1.46
CA CYS A 123 16.90 0.11 -1.36
C CYS A 123 17.26 1.59 -1.48
N LEU A 124 18.33 2.03 -0.83
CA LEU A 124 18.78 3.42 -0.91
C LEU A 124 19.18 3.82 -2.34
N ARG A 125 19.89 2.94 -3.06
CA ARG A 125 20.22 3.18 -4.47
C ARG A 125 18.96 3.25 -5.33
N PHE A 126 18.03 2.34 -5.12
CA PHE A 126 16.76 2.31 -5.83
C PHE A 126 15.93 3.57 -5.57
N PHE A 127 15.77 4.01 -4.33
CA PHE A 127 15.01 5.22 -4.01
C PHE A 127 15.67 6.49 -4.56
N LYS A 128 17.00 6.57 -4.55
CA LYS A 128 17.72 7.68 -5.20
C LYS A 128 17.49 7.70 -6.71
N LEU A 129 17.47 6.56 -7.36
CA LEU A 129 17.17 6.44 -8.79
C LEU A 129 15.71 6.84 -9.06
N MET A 130 14.76 6.25 -8.33
CA MET A 130 13.34 6.53 -8.49
C MET A 130 13.01 8.01 -8.27
N SER A 131 13.55 8.63 -7.23
CA SER A 131 13.31 10.07 -6.96
C SER A 131 13.85 11.01 -8.06
N ALA A 132 14.70 10.51 -8.95
CA ALA A 132 15.21 11.26 -10.10
C ALA A 132 14.44 11.05 -11.41
N THR A 133 13.44 10.17 -11.41
CA THR A 133 12.74 9.73 -12.64
C THR A 133 11.26 10.11 -12.64
N SER A 134 10.70 10.24 -13.85
CA SER A 134 9.25 10.43 -14.03
C SER A 134 8.43 9.24 -13.50
N LEU A 135 8.99 8.04 -13.56
CA LEU A 135 8.35 6.83 -13.02
C LEU A 135 8.17 6.94 -11.51
N GLY A 136 9.19 7.35 -10.78
CA GLY A 136 9.08 7.55 -9.33
C GLY A 136 8.07 8.64 -8.97
N LYS A 137 7.97 9.71 -9.77
CA LYS A 137 6.95 10.72 -9.58
C LYS A 137 5.54 10.13 -9.69
N ILE A 138 5.25 9.38 -10.75
CA ILE A 138 3.93 8.76 -10.99
C ILE A 138 3.61 7.74 -9.90
N CYS A 139 4.55 6.84 -9.58
CA CYS A 139 4.29 5.71 -8.67
C CYS A 139 4.22 6.10 -7.19
N ALA A 140 4.93 7.13 -6.77
CA ALA A 140 5.00 7.51 -5.35
C ALA A 140 4.27 8.82 -5.04
N SER A 141 4.72 9.92 -5.66
CA SER A 141 4.24 11.25 -5.31
C SER A 141 2.81 11.50 -5.80
N ASP A 142 2.55 11.28 -7.09
CA ASP A 142 1.28 11.62 -7.69
C ASP A 142 0.16 10.71 -7.16
N HIS A 143 0.45 9.43 -6.96
CA HIS A 143 -0.50 8.48 -6.37
C HIS A 143 -0.89 8.89 -4.95
N ALA A 144 0.09 9.11 -4.08
CA ALA A 144 -0.17 9.45 -2.68
C ALA A 144 -0.95 10.77 -2.53
N MET A 145 -0.59 11.79 -3.32
CA MET A 145 -1.26 13.10 -3.26
C MET A 145 -2.68 13.09 -3.82
N ASN A 146 -3.01 12.14 -4.69
CA ASN A 146 -4.37 12.00 -5.24
C ASN A 146 -5.27 11.06 -4.44
N ALA A 147 -4.74 10.33 -3.47
CA ALA A 147 -5.44 9.36 -2.67
C ALA A 147 -5.13 9.53 -1.17
N VAL A 148 -5.13 10.77 -0.69
CA VAL A 148 -4.81 11.11 0.72
C VAL A 148 -5.73 10.38 1.70
N ASP A 149 -7.00 10.26 1.39
CA ASP A 149 -8.00 9.51 2.17
C ASP A 149 -7.63 8.02 2.28
N GLU A 150 -7.19 7.42 1.17
CA GLU A 150 -6.73 6.03 1.14
C GLU A 150 -5.42 5.87 1.92
N MET A 151 -4.44 6.76 1.71
CA MET A 151 -3.18 6.73 2.45
C MET A 151 -3.40 6.89 3.97
N SER A 152 -4.33 7.76 4.37
CA SER A 152 -4.69 7.93 5.78
C SER A 152 -5.34 6.68 6.37
N ALA A 153 -6.22 6.02 5.63
CA ALA A 153 -6.85 4.77 6.06
C ALA A 153 -5.82 3.64 6.18
N LEU A 154 -4.96 3.46 5.18
CA LEU A 154 -3.89 2.46 5.22
C LEU A 154 -2.91 2.70 6.37
N ASN A 155 -2.53 3.96 6.64
CA ASN A 155 -1.67 4.30 7.77
C ASN A 155 -2.31 3.94 9.11
N ARG A 156 -3.61 4.26 9.29
CA ARG A 156 -4.35 3.90 10.51
C ARG A 156 -4.37 2.38 10.72
N ASP A 157 -4.68 1.63 9.68
CA ASP A 157 -4.83 0.18 9.77
C ASP A 157 -3.46 -0.50 9.96
N LEU A 158 -2.39 0.05 9.38
CA LEU A 158 -1.02 -0.41 9.62
C LEU A 158 -0.59 -0.16 11.08
N LYS A 159 -0.93 1.00 11.64
CA LYS A 159 -0.64 1.28 13.07
C LYS A 159 -1.40 0.35 14.00
N ALA A 160 -2.68 0.08 13.71
CA ALA A 160 -3.44 -0.91 14.47
C ALA A 160 -2.77 -2.30 14.43
N PHE A 161 -2.30 -2.72 13.26
CA PHE A 161 -1.54 -3.96 13.11
C PHE A 161 -0.24 -3.96 13.93
N PHE A 162 0.50 -2.85 13.97
CA PHE A 162 1.70 -2.72 14.81
C PHE A 162 1.36 -2.88 16.29
N ASP A 163 0.33 -2.18 16.77
CA ASP A 163 -0.09 -2.20 18.17
C ASP A 163 -0.59 -3.58 18.58
N GLU A 164 -1.41 -4.23 17.77
CA GLU A 164 -1.93 -5.58 18.00
C GLU A 164 -0.83 -6.65 18.11
N ASN A 165 0.28 -6.45 17.41
CA ASN A 165 1.41 -7.38 17.38
C ASN A 165 2.58 -6.93 18.27
N GLY A 166 2.41 -5.89 19.11
CA GLY A 166 3.44 -5.39 20.01
C GLY A 166 4.71 -4.92 19.29
N ALA A 167 4.59 -4.46 18.05
CA ALA A 167 5.72 -4.03 17.24
C ALA A 167 6.23 -2.65 17.67
N LYS A 168 7.54 -2.44 17.55
CA LYS A 168 8.15 -1.12 17.71
C LYS A 168 8.25 -0.46 16.34
N TYR A 169 7.72 0.76 16.22
CA TYR A 169 7.67 1.51 14.96
C TYR A 169 7.96 3.01 15.17
N SER A 170 9.02 3.30 15.91
CA SER A 170 9.40 4.67 16.28
C SER A 170 9.76 5.54 15.08
N VAL A 171 10.46 4.99 14.09
CA VAL A 171 10.83 5.73 12.88
C VAL A 171 9.59 6.02 12.04
N TRP A 172 8.66 5.09 11.96
CA TRP A 172 7.36 5.33 11.31
C TRP A 172 6.60 6.47 11.96
N GLN A 173 6.52 6.49 13.31
CA GLN A 173 5.83 7.56 14.06
C GLN A 173 6.48 8.94 13.83
N GLU A 174 7.80 9.02 13.79
CA GLU A 174 8.50 10.27 13.48
C GLU A 174 8.15 10.79 12.08
N LEU A 175 8.18 9.92 11.07
CA LEU A 175 7.80 10.27 9.70
C LEU A 175 6.33 10.67 9.59
N GLU A 176 5.43 9.97 10.31
CA GLU A 176 4.01 10.32 10.37
C GLU A 176 3.79 11.73 10.90
N GLN A 177 4.50 12.13 11.95
CA GLN A 177 4.41 13.49 12.50
C GLN A 177 4.83 14.55 11.48
N GLU A 178 5.84 14.27 10.65
CA GLU A 178 6.30 15.20 9.60
C GLU A 178 5.24 15.40 8.50
N VAL A 179 4.43 14.36 8.22
CA VAL A 179 3.40 14.40 7.16
C VAL A 179 1.98 14.63 7.69
N ALA A 180 1.77 14.66 9.00
CA ALA A 180 0.45 14.78 9.63
C ALA A 180 -0.40 15.96 9.11
N LYS A 181 0.23 17.06 8.69
CA LYS A 181 -0.44 18.22 8.09
C LYS A 181 -1.11 17.91 6.74
N TYR A 182 -0.68 16.83 6.07
CA TYR A 182 -1.20 16.41 4.75
C TYR A 182 -2.23 15.28 4.87
N LEU A 183 -2.33 14.63 6.05
CA LEU A 183 -3.20 13.47 6.28
C LEU A 183 -4.56 13.85 6.92
N LYS A 184 -4.85 15.16 6.98
CA LYS A 184 -6.11 15.67 7.56
C LYS A 184 -7.23 15.67 6.54
#